data_8ac9c0141e7874960eafa06f077dcefe
#
_entry.id   8ac9c0141e7874960eafa06f077dcefe
#
_cell.length_a   1.000
_cell.length_b   1.000
_cell.length_c   1.000
_cell.angle_alpha   90.00
_cell.angle_beta   90.00
_cell.angle_gamma   90.00
#
_symmetry.space_group_name_H-M   'P 1'
#
loop_
_entity.id
_entity.type
_entity.pdbx_description
1 polymer ?
#
loop_
_entity_poly.entity_id
_entity_poly.type
_entity_poly.pdbx_seq_one_letter_code
_entity_poly.pdbx_strand_id
1 'polypeptide(L)'
;DRFPFNIYPCTIPRDFFTVPLHWHASMELIFVKKGTGIIQSGLTSNIANAGDIFLFAPGTLHALKRFEDHVMEYENIIFDLELLGGSSDLCAERYLLPLQSGRLPLPDCLHPDSPCYQTASSCLKEAEEANRLKLPGYELAIKGALLRFLSILIAQYSQTAAAVSDTRDTR
;
A
#
# COMPACT_ATOMS: atom_id res chain seq x y z
N ASP A 1 9.43 14.27 11.60
CA ASP A 1 8.17 13.84 12.21
C ASP A 1 8.43 12.64 13.12
N ARG A 2 7.89 12.65 14.34
CA ARG A 2 8.08 11.54 15.30
C ARG A 2 7.12 10.37 15.02
N PHE A 3 6.09 10.60 14.22
CA PHE A 3 5.12 9.61 13.80
C PHE A 3 4.86 9.78 12.30
N PRO A 4 5.74 9.21 11.45
CA PRO A 4 5.69 9.39 10.00
C PRO A 4 4.58 8.55 9.35
N PHE A 5 3.34 8.96 9.61
CA PHE A 5 2.11 8.41 9.04
C PHE A 5 1.18 9.54 8.65
N ASN A 6 0.69 9.51 7.40
CA ASN A 6 -0.26 10.50 6.88
C ASN A 6 -1.30 9.84 5.99
N ILE A 7 -2.52 10.37 6.04
CA ILE A 7 -3.60 10.05 5.11
C ILE A 7 -4.07 11.34 4.46
N TYR A 8 -4.07 11.37 3.13
CA TYR A 8 -4.53 12.50 2.34
C TYR A 8 -5.70 12.08 1.47
N PRO A 9 -6.93 12.58 1.71
CA PRO A 9 -8.02 12.44 0.75
C PRO A 9 -7.74 13.30 -0.48
N CYS A 10 -7.80 12.71 -1.65
CA CYS A 10 -7.48 13.34 -2.92
C CYS A 10 -8.55 13.05 -3.97
N THR A 11 -8.72 13.98 -4.90
CA THR A 11 -9.63 13.82 -6.04
C THR A 11 -8.93 14.26 -7.33
N ILE A 12 -8.89 13.37 -8.31
CA ILE A 12 -8.47 13.69 -9.68
C ILE A 12 -9.73 13.85 -10.53
N PRO A 13 -9.92 14.98 -11.26
CA PRO A 13 -8.94 16.05 -11.52
C PRO A 13 -9.05 17.29 -10.60
N ARG A 14 -9.89 17.27 -9.56
CA ARG A 14 -10.17 18.46 -8.75
C ARG A 14 -8.95 19.00 -8.00
N ASP A 15 -8.27 18.13 -7.25
CA ASP A 15 -7.12 18.51 -6.43
C ASP A 15 -5.82 18.47 -7.25
N PHE A 16 -5.71 17.47 -8.13
CA PHE A 16 -4.60 17.30 -9.05
C PHE A 16 -5.14 16.87 -10.41
N PHE A 17 -4.60 17.43 -11.49
CA PHE A 17 -4.91 16.96 -12.83
C PHE A 17 -4.19 15.66 -13.15
N THR A 18 -2.95 15.57 -12.70
CA THR A 18 -2.08 14.41 -12.78
C THR A 18 -1.07 14.46 -11.64
N VAL A 19 -0.67 13.32 -11.14
CA VAL A 19 0.50 13.16 -10.27
C VAL A 19 1.61 12.58 -11.14
N PRO A 20 2.66 13.38 -11.46
CA PRO A 20 3.71 12.93 -12.37
C PRO A 20 4.49 11.77 -11.81
N LEU A 21 5.19 11.06 -12.68
CA LEU A 21 6.04 9.92 -12.30
C LEU A 21 7.09 10.36 -11.28
N HIS A 22 7.08 9.73 -10.12
CA HIS A 22 7.97 10.01 -9.00
C HIS A 22 8.19 8.76 -8.14
N TRP A 23 9.09 8.86 -7.18
CA TRP A 23 9.32 7.85 -6.16
C TRP A 23 9.70 8.52 -4.84
N HIS A 24 9.57 7.79 -3.74
CA HIS A 24 10.03 8.22 -2.42
C HIS A 24 10.41 7.02 -1.53
N ALA A 25 11.02 7.30 -0.39
CA ALA A 25 11.53 6.27 0.52
C ALA A 25 10.45 5.65 1.43
N SER A 26 9.27 6.25 1.48
CA SER A 26 8.14 5.76 2.27
C SER A 26 7.34 4.69 1.53
N MET A 27 6.64 3.86 2.26
CA MET A 27 5.54 3.03 1.73
C MET A 27 4.35 3.92 1.42
N GLU A 28 3.72 3.70 0.27
CA GLU A 28 2.52 4.42 -0.14
C GLU A 28 1.43 3.45 -0.57
N LEU A 29 0.21 3.71 -0.13
CA LEU A 29 -0.97 2.99 -0.56
C LEU A 29 -1.96 3.99 -1.15
N ILE A 30 -2.54 3.63 -2.30
CA ILE A 30 -3.64 4.37 -2.92
C ILE A 30 -4.90 3.52 -2.76
N PHE A 31 -5.79 3.94 -1.88
CA PHE A 31 -7.09 3.30 -1.68
C PHE A 31 -8.16 4.06 -2.45
N VAL A 32 -8.60 3.52 -3.58
CA VAL A 32 -9.62 4.14 -4.43
C VAL A 32 -10.98 4.00 -3.74
N LYS A 33 -11.63 5.11 -3.43
CA LYS A 33 -12.91 5.14 -2.72
C LYS A 33 -14.09 5.25 -3.67
N LYS A 34 -13.95 6.04 -4.74
CA LYS A 34 -15.01 6.24 -5.75
C LYS A 34 -14.41 6.50 -7.11
N GLY A 35 -15.16 6.11 -8.14
CA GLY A 35 -14.83 6.46 -9.52
C GLY A 35 -13.70 5.63 -10.11
N THR A 36 -13.04 6.21 -11.12
CA THR A 36 -12.07 5.51 -11.97
C THR A 36 -10.95 6.47 -12.36
N GLY A 37 -9.72 5.96 -12.38
CA GLY A 37 -8.54 6.68 -12.83
C GLY A 37 -7.51 5.74 -13.43
N ILE A 38 -6.33 6.27 -13.76
CA ILE A 38 -5.18 5.48 -14.21
C ILE A 38 -4.09 5.58 -13.18
N ILE A 39 -3.56 4.43 -12.76
CA ILE A 39 -2.42 4.33 -11.85
C ILE A 39 -1.30 3.57 -12.56
N GLN A 40 -0.14 4.21 -12.64
CA GLN A 40 1.08 3.62 -13.17
C GLN A 40 1.96 3.15 -12.02
N SER A 41 2.40 1.90 -12.09
CA SER A 41 3.39 1.30 -11.19
C SER A 41 4.57 0.81 -12.04
N GLY A 42 5.74 1.41 -11.85
CA GLY A 42 6.88 1.17 -12.72
C GLY A 42 6.55 1.52 -14.17
N LEU A 43 6.63 0.54 -15.06
CA LEU A 43 6.33 0.67 -16.49
C LEU A 43 4.89 0.26 -16.85
N THR A 44 4.11 -0.23 -15.90
CA THR A 44 2.77 -0.77 -16.14
C THR A 44 1.71 0.23 -15.71
N SER A 45 0.79 0.57 -16.61
CA SER A 45 -0.39 1.40 -16.31
C SER A 45 -1.63 0.54 -16.22
N ASN A 46 -2.43 0.79 -15.18
CA ASN A 46 -3.67 0.07 -14.91
C ASN A 46 -4.84 1.03 -14.74
N ILE A 47 -6.02 0.62 -15.17
CA ILE A 47 -7.26 1.30 -14.81
C ILE A 47 -7.59 0.93 -13.37
N ALA A 48 -7.75 1.95 -12.52
CA ALA A 48 -8.09 1.80 -11.11
C ALA A 48 -9.57 2.09 -10.92
N ASN A 49 -10.25 1.23 -10.19
CA ASN A 49 -11.68 1.35 -9.89
C ASN A 49 -11.92 1.43 -8.37
N ALA A 50 -13.10 1.89 -7.99
CA ALA A 50 -13.51 1.93 -6.58
C ALA A 50 -13.31 0.58 -5.89
N GLY A 51 -12.67 0.61 -4.73
CA GLY A 51 -12.29 -0.57 -3.95
C GLY A 51 -10.85 -1.05 -4.17
N ASP A 52 -10.22 -0.74 -5.29
CA ASP A 52 -8.83 -1.13 -5.55
C ASP A 52 -7.86 -0.48 -4.54
N ILE A 53 -6.88 -1.24 -4.10
CA ILE A 53 -5.80 -0.77 -3.23
C ILE A 53 -4.48 -1.02 -3.96
N PHE A 54 -3.83 0.06 -4.41
CA PHE A 54 -2.50 -0.01 -5.02
C PHE A 54 -1.43 0.14 -3.95
N LEU A 55 -0.34 -0.62 -4.08
CA LEU A 55 0.75 -0.66 -3.12
C LEU A 55 2.05 -0.27 -3.82
N PHE A 56 2.73 0.73 -3.27
CA PHE A 56 4.04 1.17 -3.72
C PHE A 56 5.06 0.99 -2.59
N ALA A 57 5.88 -0.05 -2.71
CA ALA A 57 7.01 -0.23 -1.83
C ALA A 57 8.00 0.93 -1.99
N PRO A 58 8.84 1.22 -0.98
CA PRO A 58 9.85 2.27 -1.07
C PRO A 58 10.68 2.18 -2.36
N GLY A 59 10.86 3.32 -3.03
CA GLY A 59 11.61 3.42 -4.27
C GLY A 59 10.85 3.03 -5.55
N THR A 60 9.59 2.64 -5.45
CA THR A 60 8.78 2.29 -6.63
C THR A 60 8.34 3.55 -7.38
N LEU A 61 8.68 3.63 -8.68
CA LEU A 61 8.18 4.67 -9.57
C LEU A 61 6.69 4.52 -9.79
N HIS A 62 5.93 5.59 -9.59
CA HIS A 62 4.48 5.58 -9.78
C HIS A 62 3.94 6.94 -10.20
N ALA A 63 2.78 6.93 -10.82
CA ALA A 63 2.06 8.11 -11.29
C ALA A 63 0.56 7.85 -11.27
N LEU A 64 -0.21 8.93 -11.16
CA LEU A 64 -1.66 8.89 -11.25
C LEU A 64 -2.15 9.90 -12.28
N LYS A 65 -3.17 9.54 -13.03
CA LYS A 65 -3.80 10.46 -13.98
C LYS A 65 -5.27 10.15 -14.18
N ARG A 66 -5.96 11.15 -14.74
CA ARG A 66 -7.36 11.02 -15.11
C ARG A 66 -7.54 9.94 -16.19
N PHE A 67 -8.61 9.17 -16.08
CA PHE A 67 -9.08 8.27 -17.13
C PHE A 67 -10.26 8.91 -17.84
N GLU A 68 -10.08 9.29 -19.10
CA GLU A 68 -11.10 9.96 -19.92
C GLU A 68 -11.77 11.13 -19.16
N ASP A 69 -13.10 11.14 -19.08
CA ASP A 69 -13.87 12.14 -18.34
C ASP A 69 -14.27 11.72 -16.93
N HIS A 70 -13.66 10.63 -16.43
CA HIS A 70 -13.95 10.11 -15.11
C HIS A 70 -13.30 10.93 -14.00
N VAL A 71 -13.90 10.82 -12.81
CA VAL A 71 -13.37 11.36 -11.56
C VAL A 71 -12.95 10.19 -10.69
N MET A 72 -11.83 10.32 -9.99
CA MET A 72 -11.35 9.33 -9.02
C MET A 72 -11.14 10.00 -7.67
N GLU A 73 -11.86 9.54 -6.66
CA GLU A 73 -11.61 9.89 -5.26
C GLU A 73 -10.83 8.78 -4.60
N TYR A 74 -9.72 9.11 -3.97
CA TYR A 74 -8.86 8.14 -3.31
C TYR A 74 -8.27 8.70 -2.02
N GLU A 75 -7.83 7.81 -1.15
CA GLU A 75 -6.98 8.14 -0.01
C GLU A 75 -5.55 7.71 -0.31
N ASN A 76 -4.64 8.65 -0.10
CA ASN A 76 -3.21 8.42 -0.18
C ASN A 76 -2.70 8.19 1.24
N ILE A 77 -2.29 6.95 1.54
CA ILE A 77 -1.78 6.52 2.85
C ILE A 77 -0.28 6.37 2.73
N ILE A 78 0.47 7.21 3.43
CA ILE A 78 1.94 7.24 3.37
C ILE A 78 2.51 7.01 4.75
N PHE A 79 3.45 6.08 4.87
CA PHE A 79 4.16 5.81 6.12
C PHE A 79 5.56 5.25 5.89
N ASP A 80 6.47 5.55 6.82
CA ASP A 80 7.81 4.97 6.81
C ASP A 80 7.79 3.59 7.47
N LEU A 81 8.46 2.61 6.86
CA LEU A 81 8.53 1.26 7.43
C LEU A 81 9.25 1.21 8.78
N GLU A 82 10.14 2.16 9.05
CA GLU A 82 10.79 2.32 10.35
C GLU A 82 9.81 2.61 11.49
N LEU A 83 8.63 3.16 11.16
CA LEU A 83 7.54 3.32 12.12
C LEU A 83 7.12 1.99 12.75
N LEU A 84 7.19 0.90 11.99
CA LEU A 84 6.64 -0.41 12.35
C LEU A 84 7.59 -1.30 13.14
N GLY A 85 8.90 -1.02 13.11
CA GLY A 85 9.87 -1.81 13.86
C GLY A 85 11.27 -1.19 13.89
N GLY A 86 11.97 -1.38 14.99
CA GLY A 86 13.36 -0.92 15.16
C GLY A 86 14.39 -1.88 14.56
N SER A 87 15.65 -1.42 14.48
CA SER A 87 16.76 -2.16 13.85
C SER A 87 17.15 -3.49 14.51
N SER A 88 16.72 -3.74 15.75
CA SER A 88 17.02 -4.96 16.51
C SER A 88 15.81 -5.91 16.65
N ASP A 89 14.74 -5.65 15.92
CA ASP A 89 13.51 -6.43 15.94
C ASP A 89 13.56 -7.52 14.87
N LEU A 90 13.22 -8.77 15.25
CA LEU A 90 13.13 -9.92 14.34
C LEU A 90 12.18 -9.62 13.15
N CYS A 91 11.08 -8.91 13.37
CA CYS A 91 10.14 -8.54 12.31
C CYS A 91 10.77 -7.56 11.33
N ALA A 92 11.55 -6.60 11.83
CA ALA A 92 12.29 -5.68 10.98
C ALA A 92 13.30 -6.44 10.10
N GLU A 93 14.10 -7.33 10.68
CA GLU A 93 15.10 -8.11 9.94
C GLU A 93 14.46 -9.02 8.88
N ARG A 94 13.41 -9.74 9.22
CA ARG A 94 12.79 -10.73 8.33
C ARG A 94 11.86 -10.15 7.29
N TYR A 95 11.21 -9.02 7.56
CA TYR A 95 10.12 -8.52 6.74
C TYR A 95 10.28 -7.06 6.33
N LEU A 96 10.53 -6.14 7.28
CA LEU A 96 10.52 -4.71 6.98
C LEU A 96 11.74 -4.28 6.17
N LEU A 97 12.95 -4.71 6.52
CA LEU A 97 14.17 -4.44 5.76
C LEU A 97 14.17 -5.08 4.36
N PRO A 98 13.76 -6.36 4.20
CA PRO A 98 13.56 -6.92 2.88
C PRO A 98 12.51 -6.19 2.03
N LEU A 99 11.42 -5.74 2.64
CA LEU A 99 10.42 -4.93 1.95
C LEU A 99 11.00 -3.56 1.53
N GLN A 100 11.73 -2.89 2.42
CA GLN A 100 12.41 -1.62 2.15
C GLN A 100 13.40 -1.73 0.99
N SER A 101 14.10 -2.84 0.87
CA SER A 101 15.12 -3.08 -0.17
C SER A 101 14.59 -3.76 -1.44
N GLY A 102 13.29 -3.98 -1.55
CA GLY A 102 12.66 -4.63 -2.69
C GLY A 102 12.92 -6.15 -2.79
N ARG A 103 13.50 -6.77 -1.76
CA ARG A 103 13.74 -8.23 -1.72
C ARG A 103 12.53 -9.04 -1.30
N LEU A 104 11.52 -8.39 -0.73
CA LEU A 104 10.23 -8.99 -0.38
C LEU A 104 9.14 -8.30 -1.21
N PRO A 105 8.79 -8.84 -2.38
CA PRO A 105 7.80 -8.23 -3.24
C PRO A 105 6.39 -8.40 -2.68
N LEU A 106 5.58 -7.34 -2.82
CA LEU A 106 4.15 -7.35 -2.59
C LEU A 106 3.41 -7.21 -3.93
N PRO A 107 2.14 -7.57 -4.02
CA PRO A 107 1.36 -7.32 -5.23
C PRO A 107 1.25 -5.81 -5.48
N ASP A 108 1.17 -5.41 -6.75
CA ASP A 108 1.00 -4.00 -7.12
C ASP A 108 -0.40 -3.49 -6.75
N CYS A 109 -1.38 -4.37 -6.74
CA CYS A 109 -2.78 -4.03 -6.44
C CYS A 109 -3.51 -5.18 -5.76
N LEU A 110 -4.38 -4.83 -4.80
CA LEU A 110 -5.41 -5.70 -4.25
C LEU A 110 -6.75 -5.27 -4.84
N HIS A 111 -7.36 -6.16 -5.60
CA HIS A 111 -8.73 -5.98 -6.08
C HIS A 111 -9.75 -6.50 -5.07
N PRO A 112 -11.00 -6.02 -5.10
CA PRO A 112 -12.06 -6.46 -4.17
C PRO A 112 -12.33 -7.98 -4.19
N ASP A 113 -11.99 -8.68 -5.27
CA ASP A 113 -12.11 -10.14 -5.43
C ASP A 113 -10.86 -10.91 -4.94
N SER A 114 -9.81 -10.23 -4.51
CA SER A 114 -8.61 -10.87 -3.96
C SER A 114 -8.93 -11.65 -2.68
N PRO A 115 -8.35 -12.84 -2.46
CA PRO A 115 -8.71 -13.70 -1.31
C PRO A 115 -8.54 -13.05 0.06
N CYS A 116 -7.54 -12.18 0.22
CA CYS A 116 -7.27 -11.48 1.48
C CYS A 116 -7.88 -10.08 1.55
N TYR A 117 -8.65 -9.63 0.55
CA TYR A 117 -9.11 -8.26 0.44
C TYR A 117 -9.90 -7.77 1.65
N GLN A 118 -10.90 -8.55 2.10
CA GLN A 118 -11.76 -8.16 3.23
C GLN A 118 -10.95 -7.88 4.50
N THR A 119 -10.05 -8.79 4.84
CA THR A 119 -9.22 -8.67 6.04
C THR A 119 -8.20 -7.54 5.90
N ALA A 120 -7.54 -7.44 4.74
CA ALA A 120 -6.56 -6.39 4.48
C ALA A 120 -7.19 -4.99 4.44
N SER A 121 -8.30 -4.82 3.73
CA SER A 121 -9.01 -3.53 3.66
C SER A 121 -9.57 -3.10 5.01
N SER A 122 -10.02 -4.05 5.85
CA SER A 122 -10.45 -3.75 7.21
C SER A 122 -9.34 -3.16 8.06
N CYS A 123 -8.11 -3.67 7.95
CA CYS A 123 -6.95 -3.10 8.64
C CYS A 123 -6.71 -1.63 8.25
N LEU A 124 -6.80 -1.30 6.96
CA LEU A 124 -6.65 0.08 6.51
C LEU A 124 -7.75 0.99 7.04
N LYS A 125 -9.00 0.52 7.04
CA LYS A 125 -10.13 1.26 7.62
C LYS A 125 -9.97 1.50 9.12
N GLU A 126 -9.41 0.54 9.86
CA GLU A 126 -9.06 0.73 11.27
C GLU A 126 -8.00 1.81 11.46
N ALA A 127 -6.96 1.83 10.62
CA ALA A 127 -5.94 2.87 10.66
C ALA A 127 -6.52 4.26 10.31
N GLU A 128 -7.38 4.34 9.29
CA GLU A 128 -8.10 5.56 8.92
C GLU A 128 -8.93 6.10 10.08
N GLU A 129 -9.72 5.24 10.72
CA GLU A 129 -10.59 5.62 11.84
C GLU A 129 -9.77 6.05 13.07
N ALA A 130 -8.70 5.32 13.41
CA ALA A 130 -7.81 5.70 14.48
C ALA A 130 -7.17 7.07 14.22
N ASN A 131 -6.73 7.34 13.00
CA ASN A 131 -6.18 8.63 12.59
C ASN A 131 -7.22 9.77 12.61
N ARG A 132 -8.46 9.46 12.29
CA ARG A 132 -9.57 10.43 12.32
C ARG A 132 -9.95 10.83 13.75
N LEU A 133 -10.10 9.85 14.64
CA LEU A 133 -10.56 10.06 16.02
C LEU A 133 -9.45 10.58 16.94
N LYS A 134 -8.22 10.14 16.75
CA LYS A 134 -7.06 10.49 17.58
C LYS A 134 -7.30 10.35 19.09
N LEU A 135 -7.97 9.26 19.46
CA LEU A 135 -8.13 8.89 20.86
C LEU A 135 -6.78 8.53 21.49
N PRO A 136 -6.62 8.59 22.83
CA PRO A 136 -5.40 8.14 23.48
C PRO A 136 -4.99 6.75 23.02
N GLY A 137 -3.74 6.60 22.53
CA GLY A 137 -3.22 5.35 21.98
C GLY A 137 -3.50 5.12 20.47
N TYR A 138 -3.99 6.13 19.75
CA TYR A 138 -4.26 6.00 18.32
C TYR A 138 -3.02 5.64 17.50
N GLU A 139 -1.84 6.08 17.91
CA GLU A 139 -0.58 5.70 17.25
C GLU A 139 -0.33 4.19 17.36
N LEU A 140 -0.61 3.59 18.52
CA LEU A 140 -0.52 2.15 18.72
C LEU A 140 -1.54 1.41 17.83
N ALA A 141 -2.75 1.92 17.73
CA ALA A 141 -3.81 1.36 16.90
C ALA A 141 -3.40 1.38 15.41
N ILE A 142 -2.86 2.51 14.93
CA ILE A 142 -2.36 2.62 13.55
C ILE A 142 -1.21 1.65 13.29
N LYS A 143 -0.21 1.59 14.17
CA LYS A 143 0.90 0.62 14.03
C LYS A 143 0.40 -0.81 14.00
N GLY A 144 -0.49 -1.18 14.90
CA GLY A 144 -1.08 -2.52 14.96
C GLY A 144 -1.83 -2.87 13.69
N ALA A 145 -2.64 -1.95 13.17
CA ALA A 145 -3.39 -2.12 11.92
C ALA A 145 -2.47 -2.30 10.71
N LEU A 146 -1.41 -1.49 10.58
CA LEU A 146 -0.44 -1.58 9.49
C LEU A 146 0.41 -2.87 9.57
N LEU A 147 0.84 -3.28 10.76
CA LEU A 147 1.55 -4.54 10.95
C LEU A 147 0.67 -5.74 10.57
N ARG A 148 -0.60 -5.71 10.98
CA ARG A 148 -1.58 -6.72 10.59
C ARG A 148 -1.80 -6.75 9.08
N PHE A 149 -1.98 -5.60 8.47
CA PHE A 149 -2.12 -5.46 7.02
C PHE A 149 -0.95 -6.12 6.28
N LEU A 150 0.30 -5.78 6.64
CA LEU A 150 1.48 -6.38 6.02
C LEU A 150 1.57 -7.89 6.28
N SER A 151 1.24 -8.37 7.48
CA SER A 151 1.26 -9.80 7.79
C SER A 151 0.30 -10.61 6.92
N ILE A 152 -0.88 -10.08 6.65
CA ILE A 152 -1.89 -10.69 5.77
C ILE A 152 -1.36 -10.80 4.34
N LEU A 153 -0.76 -9.73 3.82
CA LEU A 153 -0.21 -9.72 2.46
C LEU A 153 0.99 -10.67 2.33
N ILE A 154 1.90 -10.66 3.29
CA ILE A 154 3.07 -11.52 3.28
C ILE A 154 2.63 -12.99 3.34
N ALA A 155 1.70 -13.35 4.20
CA ALA A 155 1.17 -14.70 4.29
C ALA A 155 0.51 -15.17 2.98
N GLN A 156 -0.23 -14.29 2.31
CA GLN A 156 -0.93 -14.62 1.07
C GLN A 156 0.02 -14.73 -0.14
N TYR A 157 0.99 -13.82 -0.25
CA TYR A 157 1.75 -13.65 -1.50
C TYR A 157 3.17 -14.22 -1.47
N SER A 158 3.83 -14.37 -0.30
CA SER A 158 5.16 -14.99 -0.25
C SER A 158 5.13 -16.49 -0.53
N GLN A 159 4.05 -17.20 -0.24
CA GLN A 159 3.91 -18.62 -0.57
C GLN A 159 3.79 -18.85 -2.09
N THR A 160 3.20 -17.90 -2.81
CA THR A 160 3.09 -17.96 -4.27
C THR A 160 4.44 -17.75 -4.94
N ALA A 161 5.30 -16.92 -4.39
CA ALA A 161 6.66 -16.71 -4.91
C ALA A 161 7.56 -17.94 -4.70
N ALA A 162 7.43 -18.65 -3.58
CA ALA A 162 8.15 -19.89 -3.31
C ALA A 162 7.70 -21.04 -4.24
N ALA A 163 6.40 -21.16 -4.52
CA ALA A 163 5.86 -22.16 -5.44
C ALA A 163 6.29 -21.96 -6.90
N VAL A 164 6.50 -20.70 -7.32
CA VAL A 164 6.99 -20.34 -8.66
C VAL A 164 8.50 -20.59 -8.81
N SER A 165 9.28 -20.47 -7.74
CA SER A 165 10.72 -20.79 -7.76
C SER A 165 10.99 -22.29 -7.83
N ASP A 166 10.17 -23.10 -7.16
CA ASP A 166 10.30 -24.58 -7.15
C ASP A 166 9.97 -25.22 -8.50
N THR A 167 9.11 -24.59 -9.31
CA THR A 167 8.79 -25.07 -10.66
C THR A 167 9.82 -24.72 -11.73
N ARG A 168 10.79 -23.83 -11.44
CA ARG A 168 11.88 -23.46 -12.38
C ARG A 168 13.13 -24.32 -12.24
N ASP A 169 13.28 -25.03 -11.12
CA ASP A 169 14.47 -25.87 -10.83
C ASP A 169 14.30 -27.35 -11.29
N THR A 170 13.20 -27.66 -11.99
CA THR A 170 12.89 -29.00 -12.50
C THR A 170 12.85 -29.08 -14.03
N ARG A 171 13.80 -28.36 -14.70
CA ARG A 171 14.03 -28.55 -16.15
C ARG A 171 15.49 -28.55 -16.48
#